data_ad9c1ba36412508fc69502e387c82fc7
#
_entry.id   ad9c1ba36412508fc69502e387c82fc7
#
_cell.length_a   1.000
_cell.length_b   1.000
_cell.length_c   1.000
_cell.angle_alpha   90.00
_cell.angle_beta   90.00
_cell.angle_gamma   90.00
#
_symmetry.space_group_name_H-M   'P 1'
#
loop_
_entity.id
_entity.type
_entity.pdbx_description
1 polymer ?
#
loop_
_entity_poly.entity_id
_entity_poly.type
_entity_poly.pdbx_seq_one_letter_code
_entity_poly.pdbx_strand_id
1 'polypeptide(L)'
;MNQQVMEAIDGFMARNRSNAAAGLRKQQMRKIDMWRRLRDQGIEIAYSTVCQYVRALEVAVSAPAKSPAAFIRQEYEPGFRCEFDWGVLTLWIAGVKTKLHMAVFTMNHSNLRRAYLFSREDTLALMEVHRNCFRALGGTPQVMAYDNMRVAVKKFLGQEREHTDALRRMELHYCFTPHFCNPRS
;
A
#
# COMPACT_ATOMS: atom_id res chain seq x y z
N MET A 1 -35.44 -0.59 -14.32
CA MET A 1 -34.71 -1.88 -14.18
C MET A 1 -35.77 -2.95 -13.93
N ASN A 2 -35.71 -4.10 -14.60
CA ASN A 2 -36.67 -5.18 -14.43
C ASN A 2 -36.50 -5.87 -13.07
N GLN A 3 -37.59 -6.32 -12.43
CA GLN A 3 -37.61 -6.99 -11.14
C GLN A 3 -36.67 -8.21 -11.11
N GLN A 4 -36.65 -9.01 -12.14
CA GLN A 4 -35.76 -10.17 -12.28
C GLN A 4 -34.26 -9.81 -12.20
N VAL A 5 -33.88 -8.67 -12.76
CA VAL A 5 -32.48 -8.16 -12.69
C VAL A 5 -32.14 -7.72 -11.27
N MET A 6 -33.07 -7.06 -10.60
CA MET A 6 -32.89 -6.62 -9.21
C MET A 6 -32.68 -7.82 -8.28
N GLU A 7 -33.52 -8.83 -8.38
CA GLU A 7 -33.43 -10.07 -7.60
C GLU A 7 -32.11 -10.81 -7.85
N ALA A 8 -31.65 -10.87 -9.10
CA ALA A 8 -30.36 -11.48 -9.42
C ALA A 8 -29.18 -10.72 -8.78
N ILE A 9 -29.18 -9.39 -8.86
CA ILE A 9 -28.11 -8.56 -8.24
C ILE A 9 -28.15 -8.67 -6.71
N ASP A 10 -29.35 -8.67 -6.11
CA ASP A 10 -29.54 -8.84 -4.68
C ASP A 10 -28.99 -10.18 -4.19
N GLY A 11 -29.19 -11.25 -4.96
CA GLY A 11 -28.59 -12.57 -4.71
C GLY A 11 -27.05 -12.55 -4.76
N PHE A 12 -26.48 -11.86 -5.73
CA PHE A 12 -25.00 -11.69 -5.80
C PHE A 12 -24.47 -10.89 -4.60
N MET A 13 -25.17 -9.84 -4.20
CA MET A 13 -24.80 -9.02 -3.05
C MET A 13 -24.95 -9.79 -1.73
N ALA A 14 -25.98 -10.62 -1.56
CA ALA A 14 -26.15 -11.49 -0.42
C ALA A 14 -24.99 -12.50 -0.31
N ARG A 15 -24.58 -13.11 -1.42
CA ARG A 15 -23.44 -14.02 -1.47
C ARG A 15 -22.13 -13.29 -1.15
N ASN A 16 -21.94 -12.08 -1.62
CA ASN A 16 -20.76 -11.27 -1.27
C ASN A 16 -20.71 -10.98 0.24
N ARG A 17 -21.86 -10.68 0.88
CA ARG A 17 -21.94 -10.49 2.33
C ARG A 17 -21.57 -11.75 3.09
N SER A 18 -22.10 -12.90 2.68
CA SER A 18 -21.75 -14.20 3.26
C SER A 18 -20.27 -14.51 3.14
N ASN A 19 -19.68 -14.30 1.97
CA ASN A 19 -18.24 -14.48 1.75
C ASN A 19 -17.41 -13.51 2.60
N ALA A 20 -17.87 -12.27 2.79
CA ALA A 20 -17.21 -11.29 3.66
C ALA A 20 -17.21 -11.76 5.12
N ALA A 21 -18.36 -12.24 5.62
CA ALA A 21 -18.50 -12.75 6.98
C ALA A 21 -17.63 -13.99 7.22
N ALA A 22 -17.47 -14.85 6.21
CA ALA A 22 -16.59 -16.02 6.23
C ALA A 22 -15.09 -15.70 6.02
N GLY A 23 -14.69 -14.42 5.90
CA GLY A 23 -13.30 -14.01 5.65
C GLY A 23 -12.81 -14.22 4.20
N LEU A 24 -13.67 -14.68 3.31
CA LEU A 24 -13.37 -15.04 1.91
C LEU A 24 -13.41 -13.81 0.98
N ARG A 25 -12.75 -12.72 1.34
CA ARG A 25 -12.81 -11.45 0.59
C ARG A 25 -12.41 -11.58 -0.89
N LYS A 26 -11.48 -12.48 -1.22
CA LYS A 26 -11.05 -12.73 -2.61
C LYS A 26 -12.10 -13.42 -3.47
N GLN A 27 -13.14 -14.01 -2.88
CA GLN A 27 -14.24 -14.68 -3.57
C GLN A 27 -15.47 -13.78 -3.76
N GLN A 28 -15.37 -12.50 -3.42
CA GLN A 28 -16.42 -11.54 -3.69
C GLN A 28 -16.49 -11.20 -5.17
N MET A 29 -17.70 -11.19 -5.73
CA MET A 29 -17.94 -10.78 -7.10
C MET A 29 -17.82 -9.27 -7.24
N ARG A 30 -17.04 -8.82 -8.20
CA ARG A 30 -16.98 -7.40 -8.58
C ARG A 30 -18.19 -7.01 -9.42
N LYS A 31 -18.52 -5.73 -9.49
CA LYS A 31 -19.63 -5.19 -10.30
C LYS A 31 -19.55 -5.62 -11.75
N ILE A 32 -18.36 -5.70 -12.32
CA ILE A 32 -18.13 -6.17 -13.70
C ILE A 32 -18.46 -7.66 -13.86
N ASP A 33 -18.18 -8.47 -12.86
CA ASP A 33 -18.44 -9.91 -12.91
C ASP A 33 -19.94 -10.20 -12.75
N MET A 34 -20.66 -9.39 -11.95
CA MET A 34 -22.13 -9.42 -11.86
C MET A 34 -22.78 -9.07 -13.21
N TRP A 35 -22.31 -8.00 -13.86
CA TRP A 35 -22.79 -7.58 -15.17
C TRP A 35 -22.55 -8.65 -16.24
N ARG A 36 -21.37 -9.28 -16.28
CA ARG A 36 -21.08 -10.38 -17.21
C ARG A 36 -22.01 -11.55 -17.01
N ARG A 37 -22.27 -11.97 -15.78
CA ARG A 37 -23.20 -13.05 -15.46
C ARG A 37 -24.64 -12.77 -15.89
N LEU A 38 -25.11 -11.54 -15.74
CA LEU A 38 -26.42 -11.13 -16.24
C LEU A 38 -26.48 -11.27 -17.76
N ARG A 39 -25.44 -10.87 -18.46
CA ARG A 39 -25.35 -11.04 -19.93
C ARG A 39 -25.33 -12.51 -20.37
N ASP A 40 -24.57 -13.34 -19.64
CA ASP A 40 -24.53 -14.79 -19.90
C ASP A 40 -25.91 -15.46 -19.72
N GLN A 41 -26.75 -14.86 -18.86
CA GLN A 41 -28.17 -15.27 -18.69
C GLN A 41 -29.13 -14.66 -19.73
N GLY A 42 -28.62 -13.99 -20.78
CA GLY A 42 -29.41 -13.37 -21.82
C GLY A 42 -30.05 -12.04 -21.42
N ILE A 43 -29.62 -11.43 -20.32
CA ILE A 43 -30.15 -10.14 -19.84
C ILE A 43 -29.32 -9.00 -20.39
N GLU A 44 -29.91 -8.22 -21.30
CA GLU A 44 -29.28 -7.02 -21.84
C GLU A 44 -29.47 -5.82 -20.90
N ILE A 45 -28.42 -5.42 -20.26
CA ILE A 45 -28.37 -4.27 -19.34
C ILE A 45 -27.05 -3.52 -19.46
N ALA A 46 -27.10 -2.20 -19.37
CA ALA A 46 -25.90 -1.37 -19.34
C ALA A 46 -25.11 -1.56 -18.03
N TYR A 47 -23.79 -1.63 -18.12
CA TYR A 47 -22.91 -1.75 -16.94
C TYR A 47 -23.10 -0.62 -15.94
N SER A 48 -23.34 0.61 -16.42
CA SER A 48 -23.64 1.78 -15.57
C SER A 48 -24.86 1.58 -14.69
N THR A 49 -25.91 0.94 -15.22
CA THR A 49 -27.14 0.65 -14.48
C THR A 49 -26.89 -0.35 -13.35
N VAL A 50 -26.11 -1.40 -13.60
CA VAL A 50 -25.68 -2.35 -12.55
C VAL A 50 -24.89 -1.63 -11.47
N CYS A 51 -23.94 -0.76 -11.87
CA CYS A 51 -23.14 0.01 -10.91
C CYS A 51 -23.98 0.95 -10.04
N GLN A 52 -24.97 1.63 -10.62
CA GLN A 52 -25.89 2.52 -9.89
C GLN A 52 -26.71 1.74 -8.86
N TYR A 53 -27.28 0.60 -9.25
CA TYR A 53 -28.10 -0.20 -8.36
C TYR A 53 -27.29 -0.79 -7.19
N VAL A 54 -26.11 -1.35 -7.49
CA VAL A 54 -25.22 -1.88 -6.45
C VAL A 54 -24.79 -0.78 -5.47
N ARG A 55 -24.52 0.45 -5.96
CA ARG A 55 -24.22 1.59 -5.07
C ARG A 55 -25.39 1.93 -4.16
N ALA A 56 -26.61 1.94 -4.69
CA ALA A 56 -27.81 2.19 -3.89
C ALA A 56 -27.99 1.14 -2.79
N LEU A 57 -27.75 -0.15 -3.10
CA LEU A 57 -27.77 -1.23 -2.10
C LEU A 57 -26.66 -1.10 -1.07
N GLU A 58 -25.45 -0.71 -1.47
CA GLU A 58 -24.32 -0.47 -0.58
C GLU A 58 -24.62 0.67 0.40
N VAL A 59 -25.25 1.75 -0.06
CA VAL A 59 -25.69 2.88 0.78
C VAL A 59 -26.82 2.47 1.74
N ALA A 60 -27.81 1.71 1.26
CA ALA A 60 -28.94 1.26 2.09
C ALA A 60 -28.53 0.29 3.21
N VAL A 61 -27.48 -0.50 3.01
CA VAL A 61 -26.93 -1.47 3.97
C VAL A 61 -25.81 -0.87 4.82
N SER A 62 -25.24 0.26 4.41
CA SER A 62 -24.24 0.95 5.23
C SER A 62 -24.91 1.41 6.51
N ALA A 63 -24.57 0.78 7.63
CA ALA A 63 -24.76 1.36 8.95
C ALA A 63 -24.22 2.81 8.94
N PRO A 64 -24.71 3.71 9.83
CA PRO A 64 -24.38 5.11 9.80
C PRO A 64 -22.88 5.30 9.57
N ALA A 65 -22.54 6.14 8.59
CA ALA A 65 -21.19 6.35 8.13
C ALA A 65 -20.22 6.31 9.30
N LYS A 66 -19.21 5.43 9.24
CA LYS A 66 -18.07 5.52 10.15
C LYS A 66 -17.73 7.00 10.23
N SER A 67 -17.76 7.55 11.44
CA SER A 67 -17.32 8.94 11.71
C SER A 67 -16.11 9.20 10.83
N PRO A 68 -16.04 10.30 10.08
CA PRO A 68 -14.88 10.56 9.26
C PRO A 68 -13.65 10.33 10.15
N ALA A 69 -12.78 9.40 9.75
CA ALA A 69 -11.61 9.12 10.54
C ALA A 69 -10.93 10.44 10.80
N ALA A 70 -10.85 10.87 12.06
CA ALA A 70 -10.23 12.12 12.42
C ALA A 70 -8.78 12.01 12.02
N PHE A 71 -8.40 12.60 10.89
CA PHE A 71 -7.01 12.73 10.48
C PHE A 71 -6.38 13.76 11.39
N ILE A 72 -5.68 13.30 12.42
CA ILE A 72 -4.81 14.15 13.21
C ILE A 72 -3.61 14.45 12.31
N ARG A 73 -3.48 15.71 11.90
CA ARG A 73 -2.29 16.18 11.17
C ARG A 73 -1.07 15.96 12.06
N GLN A 74 -0.18 15.10 11.64
CA GLN A 74 1.09 14.94 12.32
C GLN A 74 2.04 16.05 11.84
N GLU A 75 2.49 16.88 12.77
CA GLU A 75 3.51 17.90 12.52
C GLU A 75 4.86 17.38 13.00
N TYR A 76 5.85 17.48 12.14
CA TYR A 76 7.22 17.04 12.43
C TYR A 76 8.16 18.24 12.30
N GLU A 77 9.14 18.32 13.19
CA GLU A 77 10.21 19.28 13.08
C GLU A 77 11.07 19.04 11.80
N PRO A 78 11.68 20.10 11.23
CA PRO A 78 12.60 19.94 10.11
C PRO A 78 13.72 18.93 10.43
N GLY A 79 13.97 17.99 9.55
CA GLY A 79 15.02 16.99 9.75
C GLY A 79 14.72 15.90 10.79
N PHE A 80 13.54 15.95 11.45
CA PHE A 80 13.23 14.97 12.50
C PHE A 80 12.99 13.57 11.91
N ARG A 81 12.07 13.42 10.93
CA ARG A 81 11.64 12.11 10.42
C ARG A 81 11.69 12.03 8.91
N CYS A 82 12.20 10.90 8.42
CA CYS A 82 12.15 10.49 7.03
C CYS A 82 11.58 9.08 6.92
N GLU A 83 10.67 8.86 6.00
CA GLU A 83 10.14 7.56 5.62
C GLU A 83 10.93 6.99 4.46
N PHE A 84 11.21 5.69 4.54
CA PHE A 84 11.89 4.94 3.49
C PHE A 84 11.05 3.74 3.07
N ASP A 85 10.90 3.58 1.75
CA ASP A 85 10.17 2.45 1.17
C ASP A 85 10.83 1.96 -0.11
N TRP A 86 10.67 0.65 -0.39
CA TRP A 86 11.04 0.02 -1.64
C TRP A 86 9.82 -0.20 -2.52
N GLY A 87 9.89 0.23 -3.76
CA GLY A 87 8.92 -0.06 -4.82
C GLY A 87 9.54 -0.86 -5.95
N VAL A 88 8.70 -1.42 -6.78
CA VAL A 88 9.11 -2.09 -8.03
C VAL A 88 8.45 -1.39 -9.19
N LEU A 89 9.23 -1.05 -10.19
CA LEU A 89 8.72 -0.49 -11.44
C LEU A 89 9.38 -1.16 -12.65
N THR A 90 8.74 -1.04 -13.78
CA THR A 90 9.27 -1.56 -15.04
C THR A 90 9.39 -0.42 -16.03
N LEU A 91 10.59 -0.22 -16.57
CA LEU A 91 10.90 0.80 -17.56
C LEU A 91 11.42 0.15 -18.85
N TRP A 92 11.27 0.88 -19.95
CA TRP A 92 11.95 0.55 -21.19
C TRP A 92 13.27 1.30 -21.23
N ILE A 93 14.37 0.56 -21.20
CA ILE A 93 15.73 1.12 -21.25
C ILE A 93 16.39 0.60 -22.53
N ALA A 94 16.74 1.49 -23.43
CA ALA A 94 17.32 1.15 -24.74
C ALA A 94 16.51 0.07 -25.49
N GLY A 95 15.17 0.16 -25.44
CA GLY A 95 14.27 -0.79 -26.09
C GLY A 95 14.05 -2.11 -25.34
N VAL A 96 14.67 -2.30 -24.18
CA VAL A 96 14.53 -3.51 -23.35
C VAL A 96 13.64 -3.23 -22.14
N LYS A 97 12.61 -4.07 -21.93
CA LYS A 97 11.73 -4.01 -20.77
C LYS A 97 12.49 -4.46 -19.52
N THR A 98 12.85 -3.51 -18.66
CA THR A 98 13.73 -3.73 -17.50
C THR A 98 12.94 -3.52 -16.21
N LYS A 99 12.97 -4.52 -15.32
CA LYS A 99 12.43 -4.43 -13.96
C LYS A 99 13.48 -3.82 -13.05
N LEU A 100 13.09 -2.76 -12.31
CA LEU A 100 13.97 -2.06 -11.38
C LEU A 100 13.32 -1.96 -10.01
N HIS A 101 14.15 -1.84 -8.99
CA HIS A 101 13.77 -1.54 -7.62
C HIS A 101 14.00 -0.05 -7.37
N MET A 102 12.97 0.61 -6.85
CA MET A 102 13.00 2.04 -6.56
C MET A 102 12.98 2.26 -5.05
N ALA A 103 14.06 2.82 -4.54
CA ALA A 103 14.14 3.28 -3.16
C ALA A 103 13.62 4.72 -3.07
N VAL A 104 12.67 4.97 -2.20
CA VAL A 104 12.04 6.29 -2.01
C VAL A 104 12.25 6.76 -0.58
N PHE A 105 12.74 7.99 -0.43
CA PHE A 105 12.81 8.71 0.84
C PHE A 105 11.80 9.83 0.81
N THR A 106 11.02 9.98 1.88
CA THR A 106 10.06 11.09 2.05
C THR A 106 10.31 11.77 3.38
N MET A 107 10.72 13.03 3.34
CA MET A 107 10.86 13.87 4.55
C MET A 107 9.49 14.29 5.06
N ASN A 108 9.13 13.92 6.29
CA ASN A 108 7.77 14.15 6.81
C ASN A 108 7.41 15.62 7.01
N HIS A 109 8.37 16.49 7.33
CA HIS A 109 8.14 17.93 7.48
C HIS A 109 7.83 18.62 6.14
N SER A 110 8.68 18.42 5.14
CA SER A 110 8.62 19.17 3.86
C SER A 110 7.93 18.43 2.72
N ASN A 111 7.61 17.14 2.90
CA ASN A 111 7.21 16.22 1.84
C ASN A 111 8.22 16.12 0.68
N LEU A 112 9.48 16.53 0.91
CA LEU A 112 10.56 16.36 -0.05
C LEU A 112 10.77 14.87 -0.30
N ARG A 113 10.72 14.46 -1.58
CA ARG A 113 10.95 13.09 -1.99
C ARG A 113 12.24 12.96 -2.78
N ARG A 114 12.98 11.90 -2.48
CA ARG A 114 14.15 11.47 -3.25
C ARG A 114 13.95 10.02 -3.66
N ALA A 115 14.16 9.70 -4.93
CA ALA A 115 14.03 8.35 -5.46
C ALA A 115 15.32 7.95 -6.18
N TYR A 116 15.69 6.67 -6.02
CA TYR A 116 16.87 6.07 -6.63
C TYR A 116 16.51 4.71 -7.21
N LEU A 117 17.09 4.34 -8.34
CA LEU A 117 16.81 3.10 -9.02
C LEU A 117 17.99 2.13 -8.91
N PHE A 118 17.67 0.87 -8.64
CA PHE A 118 18.62 -0.23 -8.53
C PHE A 118 18.16 -1.43 -9.35
N SER A 119 19.10 -2.25 -9.79
CA SER A 119 18.79 -3.52 -10.44
C SER A 119 18.28 -4.58 -9.47
N ARG A 120 18.56 -4.43 -8.17
CA ARG A 120 18.20 -5.36 -7.10
C ARG A 120 18.00 -4.65 -5.78
N GLU A 121 17.26 -5.29 -4.88
CA GLU A 121 17.04 -4.87 -3.50
C GLU A 121 17.89 -5.78 -2.59
N ASP A 122 19.04 -5.29 -2.19
CA ASP A 122 19.96 -6.00 -1.29
C ASP A 122 20.60 -5.05 -0.27
N THR A 123 21.41 -5.60 0.63
CA THR A 123 22.09 -4.84 1.68
C THR A 123 23.02 -3.76 1.13
N LEU A 124 23.71 -4.03 0.02
CA LEU A 124 24.61 -3.04 -0.59
C LEU A 124 23.83 -1.87 -1.20
N ALA A 125 22.75 -2.17 -1.91
CA ALA A 125 21.84 -1.15 -2.44
C ALA A 125 21.24 -0.29 -1.31
N LEU A 126 20.86 -0.93 -0.18
CA LEU A 126 20.36 -0.24 1.00
C LEU A 126 21.39 0.74 1.57
N MET A 127 22.63 0.29 1.77
CA MET A 127 23.71 1.14 2.31
C MET A 127 24.06 2.28 1.33
N GLU A 128 24.14 1.98 0.05
CA GLU A 128 24.45 2.95 -0.98
C GLU A 128 23.39 4.04 -1.09
N VAL A 129 22.11 3.66 -1.11
CA VAL A 129 21.02 4.62 -1.24
C VAL A 129 20.92 5.55 -0.03
N HIS A 130 21.12 5.04 1.20
CA HIS A 130 21.15 5.89 2.39
C HIS A 130 22.29 6.91 2.34
N ARG A 131 23.49 6.45 1.98
CA ARG A 131 24.65 7.35 1.79
C ARG A 131 24.34 8.46 0.78
N ASN A 132 23.79 8.08 -0.38
CA ASN A 132 23.50 9.03 -1.47
C ASN A 132 22.40 10.00 -1.07
N CYS A 133 21.35 9.53 -0.38
CA CYS A 133 20.26 10.37 0.11
C CYS A 133 20.75 11.36 1.17
N PHE A 134 21.44 10.91 2.22
CA PHE A 134 21.93 11.76 3.30
C PHE A 134 22.91 12.81 2.79
N ARG A 135 23.79 12.44 1.85
CA ARG A 135 24.65 13.40 1.16
C ARG A 135 23.86 14.45 0.38
N ALA A 136 22.82 14.04 -0.34
CA ALA A 136 21.99 14.96 -1.12
C ALA A 136 21.07 15.84 -0.26
N LEU A 137 20.75 15.42 0.97
CA LEU A 137 20.02 16.20 1.97
C LEU A 137 20.93 17.17 2.74
N GLY A 138 22.25 16.96 2.69
CA GLY A 138 23.20 17.72 3.52
C GLY A 138 23.19 17.33 5.00
N GLY A 139 22.58 16.20 5.35
CA GLY A 139 22.47 15.73 6.73
C GLY A 139 21.67 14.44 6.86
N THR A 140 21.59 13.94 8.09
CA THR A 140 20.86 12.72 8.43
C THR A 140 19.60 13.07 9.22
N PRO A 141 18.41 12.51 8.87
CA PRO A 141 17.21 12.62 9.72
C PRO A 141 17.44 11.96 11.08
N GLN A 142 16.83 12.48 12.14
CA GLN A 142 16.95 11.88 13.48
C GLN A 142 16.29 10.49 13.53
N VAL A 143 15.15 10.32 12.83
CA VAL A 143 14.39 9.06 12.79
C VAL A 143 14.20 8.64 11.34
N MET A 144 14.60 7.39 11.04
CA MET A 144 14.32 6.72 9.78
C MET A 144 13.21 5.70 9.96
N ALA A 145 12.06 5.94 9.34
CA ALA A 145 10.92 5.02 9.40
C ALA A 145 10.95 4.05 8.20
N TYR A 146 10.87 2.76 8.51
CA TYR A 146 10.90 1.67 7.53
C TYR A 146 9.60 0.87 7.56
N ASP A 147 9.00 0.62 6.39
CA ASP A 147 7.89 -0.32 6.29
C ASP A 147 8.41 -1.72 5.95
N ASN A 148 8.14 -2.69 6.83
CA ASN A 148 8.34 -4.16 6.66
C ASN A 148 9.56 -4.63 5.83
N MET A 149 10.71 -4.00 5.99
CA MET A 149 11.88 -4.22 5.15
C MET A 149 12.66 -5.48 5.55
N ARG A 150 12.57 -6.55 4.74
CA ARG A 150 13.29 -7.82 4.96
C ARG A 150 14.81 -7.67 4.97
N VAL A 151 15.34 -6.70 4.22
CA VAL A 151 16.80 -6.44 4.13
C VAL A 151 17.34 -5.80 5.41
N ALA A 152 16.49 -5.15 6.20
CA ALA A 152 16.87 -4.47 7.43
C ALA A 152 16.66 -5.33 8.68
N VAL A 153 15.90 -6.42 8.61
CA VAL A 153 15.49 -7.22 9.77
C VAL A 153 15.87 -8.69 9.59
N LYS A 154 16.64 -9.26 10.51
CA LYS A 154 17.06 -10.68 10.51
C LYS A 154 15.94 -11.63 10.96
N LYS A 155 15.18 -11.26 11.98
CA LYS A 155 14.13 -12.10 12.60
C LYS A 155 12.97 -11.26 13.08
N PHE A 156 11.77 -11.84 12.96
CA PHE A 156 10.55 -11.35 13.59
C PHE A 156 10.23 -12.26 14.79
N LEU A 157 10.50 -11.80 15.99
CA LEU A 157 10.08 -12.43 17.24
C LEU A 157 9.01 -11.55 17.89
N GLY A 158 7.76 -11.75 17.53
CA GLY A 158 6.66 -10.94 18.06
C GLY A 158 6.78 -9.45 17.69
N GLN A 159 6.90 -8.59 18.69
CA GLN A 159 7.12 -7.15 18.50
C GLN A 159 8.62 -6.76 18.43
N GLU A 160 9.52 -7.65 18.82
CA GLU A 160 10.94 -7.39 18.75
C GLU A 160 11.51 -7.74 17.37
N ARG A 161 12.25 -6.82 16.78
CA ARG A 161 12.89 -6.96 15.46
C ARG A 161 14.39 -6.87 15.65
N GLU A 162 15.10 -7.94 15.30
CA GLU A 162 16.56 -7.93 15.28
C GLU A 162 17.05 -7.27 13.99
N HIS A 163 17.73 -6.13 14.12
CA HIS A 163 18.30 -5.40 12.99
C HIS A 163 19.44 -6.18 12.35
N THR A 164 19.58 -6.07 11.04
CA THR A 164 20.76 -6.61 10.36
C THR A 164 22.02 -5.86 10.79
N ASP A 165 23.18 -6.52 10.76
CA ASP A 165 24.45 -5.88 11.11
C ASP A 165 24.74 -4.66 10.23
N ALA A 166 24.31 -4.68 8.99
CA ALA A 166 24.43 -3.55 8.08
C ALA A 166 23.61 -2.33 8.53
N LEU A 167 22.34 -2.54 8.93
CA LEU A 167 21.51 -1.46 9.44
C LEU A 167 22.11 -0.91 10.75
N ARG A 168 22.53 -1.77 11.66
CA ARG A 168 23.17 -1.34 12.92
C ARG A 168 24.44 -0.51 12.69
N ARG A 169 25.26 -0.88 11.70
CA ARG A 169 26.43 -0.07 11.31
C ARG A 169 26.04 1.29 10.77
N MET A 170 24.98 1.36 9.96
CA MET A 170 24.46 2.63 9.45
C MET A 170 23.89 3.51 10.57
N GLU A 171 23.13 2.93 11.51
CA GLU A 171 22.63 3.63 12.72
C GLU A 171 23.75 4.30 13.49
N LEU A 172 24.81 3.54 13.78
CA LEU A 172 25.98 4.05 14.50
C LEU A 172 26.76 5.10 13.71
N HIS A 173 26.92 4.90 12.40
CA HIS A 173 27.71 5.80 11.55
C HIS A 173 27.00 7.13 11.28
N TYR A 174 25.69 7.08 11.04
CA TYR A 174 24.89 8.25 10.68
C TYR A 174 24.10 8.82 11.87
N CYS A 175 24.13 8.19 13.02
CA CYS A 175 23.47 8.62 14.26
C CYS A 175 21.95 8.85 14.11
N PHE A 176 21.24 7.98 13.37
CA PHE A 176 19.79 8.00 13.31
C PHE A 176 19.16 6.87 14.12
N THR A 177 17.89 7.04 14.52
CA THR A 177 17.10 6.00 15.17
C THR A 177 16.19 5.33 14.16
N PRO A 178 16.27 4.01 13.92
CA PRO A 178 15.34 3.30 13.05
C PRO A 178 14.00 3.10 13.75
N HIS A 179 12.92 3.30 13.02
CA HIS A 179 11.55 3.04 13.45
C HIS A 179 10.87 2.13 12.43
N PHE A 180 10.40 0.96 12.84
CA PHE A 180 9.70 0.04 11.95
C PHE A 180 8.20 0.14 12.15
N CYS A 181 7.46 0.38 11.05
CA CYS A 181 6.01 0.41 11.08
C CYS A 181 5.44 -0.98 11.41
N ASN A 182 4.34 -1.04 12.16
CA ASN A 182 3.69 -2.31 12.43
C ASN A 182 2.98 -2.82 11.17
N PRO A 183 3.03 -4.15 10.88
CA PRO A 183 2.35 -4.72 9.73
C PRO A 183 0.85 -4.73 9.97
N ARG A 184 0.14 -3.63 9.78
CA ARG A 184 -1.34 -3.46 9.83
C ARG A 184 -1.80 -2.11 10.40
N SER A 185 -0.93 -1.12 10.41
CA SER A 185 -1.42 0.25 10.70
C SER A 185 -2.00 0.90 9.47
#